data_e9297d84034c5c52cd1ce5755e9842e3
#
_entry.id   e9297d84034c5c52cd1ce5755e9842e3
#
_cell.length_a   1.000
_cell.length_b   1.000
_cell.length_c   1.000
_cell.angle_alpha   90.00
_cell.angle_beta   90.00
_cell.angle_gamma   90.00
#
_symmetry.space_group_name_H-M   'P 1'
#
loop_
_entity.id
_entity.type
_entity.pdbx_description
1 polymer ?
#
loop_
_entity_poly.entity_id
_entity_poly.type
_entity_poly.pdbx_seq_one_letter_code
_entity_poly.pdbx_strand_id
1 'polypeptide(L)'
;MTQIKFENGFDNMYPDQKIFVSLDGVDFPINETYPFDKKLYSHKLNGPGIRYDVGICIRTGNIVYWSGGDKAGKYDDLSLARRGICRMLNPGEKVLADKGYRDARYFVYPTDIRGDNALLKKISARHENINARLTCWGVLRNRYRGDLYHHLCLFSAIIEVEQFKLKHGNELQKIRLHNYNI
;
A
#
# COMPACT_ATOMS: atom_id res chain seq x y z
N MET A 1 -7.00 -13.28 3.73
CA MET A 1 -7.00 -12.05 2.92
C MET A 1 -8.33 -11.36 3.15
N THR A 2 -8.34 -10.32 3.95
CA THR A 2 -9.55 -9.52 4.17
C THR A 2 -9.53 -8.40 3.14
N GLN A 3 -10.32 -8.55 2.08
CA GLN A 3 -10.61 -7.46 1.16
C GLN A 3 -11.49 -6.46 1.89
N ILE A 4 -10.99 -5.26 2.11
CA ILE A 4 -11.88 -4.13 2.31
C ILE A 4 -12.47 -3.86 0.93
N LYS A 5 -13.72 -4.25 0.72
CA LYS A 5 -14.40 -4.11 -0.58
C LYS A 5 -14.35 -2.64 -1.03
N PHE A 6 -14.04 -2.45 -2.29
CA PHE A 6 -14.22 -1.18 -2.98
C PHE A 6 -15.68 -0.73 -2.77
N GLU A 7 -15.88 0.42 -2.13
CA GLU A 7 -17.21 1.02 -2.06
C GLU A 7 -17.61 1.49 -3.47
N ASN A 8 -18.82 1.18 -3.88
CA ASN A 8 -19.39 1.53 -5.18
C ASN A 8 -19.19 3.03 -5.49
N GLY A 9 -18.75 3.36 -6.68
CA GLY A 9 -18.70 4.72 -7.19
C GLY A 9 -17.31 5.18 -7.62
N PHE A 10 -16.67 4.41 -8.47
CA PHE A 10 -15.46 4.86 -9.17
C PHE A 10 -15.83 5.84 -10.27
N ASP A 11 -15.54 7.12 -10.08
CA ASP A 11 -15.51 8.07 -11.18
C ASP A 11 -14.29 7.73 -12.05
N ASN A 12 -14.49 7.64 -13.36
CA ASN A 12 -13.41 7.44 -14.31
C ASN A 12 -12.47 8.65 -14.25
N MET A 13 -11.30 8.46 -13.70
CA MET A 13 -10.25 9.50 -13.74
C MET A 13 -9.65 9.62 -15.14
N TYR A 14 -9.73 8.54 -15.92
CA TYR A 14 -9.28 8.48 -17.30
C TYR A 14 -10.35 7.78 -18.14
N PRO A 15 -10.78 8.35 -19.27
CA PRO A 15 -11.76 7.69 -20.16
C PRO A 15 -11.30 6.30 -20.62
N ASP A 16 -9.97 6.15 -20.80
CA ASP A 16 -9.35 4.94 -21.35
C ASP A 16 -8.62 4.07 -20.30
N GLN A 17 -8.41 4.57 -19.08
CA GLN A 17 -7.69 3.85 -18.02
C GLN A 17 -8.35 4.07 -16.68
N LYS A 18 -8.85 2.99 -16.10
CA LYS A 18 -9.49 3.01 -14.78
C LYS A 18 -8.43 2.92 -13.69
N ILE A 19 -8.06 4.07 -13.09
CA ILE A 19 -7.08 4.15 -12.00
C ILE A 19 -7.79 4.62 -10.75
N PHE A 20 -7.97 3.73 -9.77
CA PHE A 20 -8.73 4.03 -8.56
C PHE A 20 -7.91 3.93 -7.29
N VAL A 21 -6.83 3.17 -7.34
CA VAL A 21 -5.99 2.83 -6.18
C VAL A 21 -4.57 3.27 -6.43
N SER A 22 -3.96 3.85 -5.41
CA SER A 22 -2.51 3.98 -5.30
C SER A 22 -1.98 2.89 -4.36
N LEU A 23 -0.83 2.30 -4.68
CA LEU A 23 -0.20 1.20 -3.96
C LEU A 23 1.19 1.60 -3.50
N ASP A 24 1.53 1.23 -2.27
CA ASP A 24 2.89 1.35 -1.74
C ASP A 24 3.22 0.15 -0.84
N GLY A 25 4.49 -0.25 -0.88
CA GLY A 25 5.03 -1.32 -0.05
C GLY A 25 5.64 -0.79 1.24
N VAL A 26 5.26 -1.35 2.37
CA VAL A 26 5.81 -1.03 3.68
C VAL A 26 6.45 -2.24 4.34
N ASP A 27 7.63 -2.04 4.95
CA ASP A 27 8.34 -3.08 5.67
C ASP A 27 8.33 -2.78 7.18
N PHE A 28 8.06 -3.80 7.99
CA PHE A 28 8.10 -3.69 9.45
C PHE A 28 9.22 -4.55 10.04
N PRO A 29 9.95 -4.03 11.04
CA PRO A 29 11.10 -4.71 11.61
C PRO A 29 10.69 -5.91 12.46
N ILE A 30 11.43 -7.00 12.28
CA ILE A 30 11.29 -8.20 13.10
C ILE A 30 12.60 -8.57 13.75
N ASN A 31 12.56 -9.50 14.70
CA ASN A 31 13.77 -10.03 15.29
C ASN A 31 14.56 -10.86 14.27
N GLU A 32 15.87 -10.80 14.37
CA GLU A 32 16.75 -11.60 13.53
C GLU A 32 16.68 -13.06 13.94
N THR A 33 16.61 -13.96 12.96
CA THR A 33 16.65 -15.40 13.20
C THR A 33 18.09 -15.88 13.31
N TYR A 34 18.30 -16.94 14.07
CA TYR A 34 19.60 -17.63 14.10
C TYR A 34 19.42 -19.08 13.62
N PRO A 35 20.14 -19.52 12.57
CA PRO A 35 21.00 -18.70 11.70
C PRO A 35 20.23 -17.64 10.92
N PHE A 36 20.92 -16.59 10.47
CA PHE A 36 20.33 -15.48 9.72
C PHE A 36 19.70 -15.96 8.40
N ASP A 37 18.43 -15.66 8.22
CA ASP A 37 17.73 -15.93 6.95
C ASP A 37 17.77 -14.69 6.05
N LYS A 38 18.59 -14.72 5.00
CA LYS A 38 18.72 -13.64 4.01
C LYS A 38 17.39 -13.24 3.37
N LYS A 39 16.40 -14.15 3.32
CA LYS A 39 15.06 -13.85 2.81
C LYS A 39 14.29 -12.85 3.65
N LEU A 40 14.72 -12.61 4.89
CA LEU A 40 14.13 -11.60 5.77
C LEU A 40 14.71 -10.21 5.57
N TYR A 41 15.85 -10.06 4.88
CA TYR A 41 16.53 -8.79 4.78
C TYR A 41 15.75 -7.76 3.97
N SER A 42 15.40 -6.65 4.60
CA SER A 42 14.79 -5.48 3.98
C SER A 42 15.84 -4.40 3.73
N HIS A 43 15.98 -3.95 2.50
CA HIS A 43 16.81 -2.80 2.18
C HIS A 43 16.23 -1.49 2.73
N LYS A 44 14.90 -1.39 2.87
CA LYS A 44 14.21 -0.22 3.45
C LYS A 44 14.55 -0.05 4.93
N LEU A 45 14.69 -1.16 5.68
CA LEU A 45 14.98 -1.17 7.12
C LEU A 45 16.46 -1.35 7.44
N ASN A 46 17.27 -1.71 6.46
CA ASN A 46 18.65 -2.17 6.65
C ASN A 46 18.76 -3.28 7.72
N GLY A 47 17.86 -4.26 7.65
CA GLY A 47 17.75 -5.35 8.62
C GLY A 47 16.58 -6.29 8.32
N PRO A 48 16.32 -7.28 9.20
CA PRO A 48 15.22 -8.22 8.99
C PRO A 48 13.86 -7.54 9.08
N GLY A 49 12.99 -7.85 8.12
CA GLY A 49 11.65 -7.27 8.02
C GLY A 49 10.62 -8.15 7.33
N ILE A 50 9.37 -7.80 7.57
CA ILE A 50 8.19 -8.35 6.90
C ILE A 50 7.59 -7.26 6.02
N ARG A 51 7.24 -7.63 4.79
CA ARG A 51 6.67 -6.73 3.78
C ARG A 51 5.18 -6.88 3.66
N TYR A 52 4.52 -5.73 3.54
CA TYR A 52 3.11 -5.60 3.19
C TYR A 52 2.94 -4.59 2.07
N ASP A 53 1.93 -4.81 1.23
CA ASP A 53 1.40 -3.81 0.29
C ASP A 53 0.15 -3.18 0.90
N VAL A 54 0.04 -1.86 0.81
CA VAL A 54 -1.14 -1.10 1.24
C VAL A 54 -1.67 -0.30 0.07
N GLY A 55 -2.94 -0.50 -0.27
CA GLY A 55 -3.64 0.21 -1.32
C GLY A 55 -4.62 1.24 -0.77
N ILE A 56 -4.53 2.47 -1.25
CA ILE A 56 -5.37 3.59 -0.83
C ILE A 56 -6.23 4.05 -2.00
N CYS A 57 -7.53 4.20 -1.77
CA CYS A 57 -8.42 4.81 -2.76
C CYS A 57 -8.00 6.26 -3.01
N ILE A 58 -7.69 6.60 -4.27
CA ILE A 58 -7.21 7.93 -4.64
C ILE A 58 -8.26 8.99 -4.34
N ARG A 59 -9.53 8.71 -4.54
CA ARG A 59 -10.62 9.66 -4.28
C ARG A 59 -10.87 9.88 -2.79
N THR A 60 -11.10 8.82 -2.04
CA THR A 60 -11.55 8.92 -0.65
C THR A 60 -10.42 8.98 0.38
N GLY A 61 -9.24 8.45 0.05
CA GLY A 61 -8.16 8.26 1.00
C GLY A 61 -8.32 7.04 1.92
N ASN A 62 -9.37 6.24 1.70
CA ASN A 62 -9.60 5.02 2.47
C ASN A 62 -8.60 3.93 2.10
N ILE A 63 -8.20 3.13 3.07
CA ILE A 63 -7.45 1.90 2.83
C ILE A 63 -8.42 0.89 2.23
N VAL A 64 -8.20 0.48 0.98
CA VAL A 64 -9.10 -0.42 0.24
C VAL A 64 -8.49 -1.77 -0.06
N TYR A 65 -7.20 -1.89 0.18
CA TYR A 65 -6.46 -3.12 -0.05
C TYR A 65 -5.25 -3.22 0.87
N TRP A 66 -4.94 -4.42 1.28
CA TRP A 66 -3.63 -4.78 1.82
C TRP A 66 -3.33 -6.25 1.55
N SER A 67 -2.07 -6.57 1.44
CA SER A 67 -1.56 -7.95 1.36
C SER A 67 -0.16 -8.03 1.92
N GLY A 68 0.35 -9.24 2.09
CA GLY A 68 1.72 -9.44 2.56
C GLY A 68 1.80 -10.30 3.82
N GLY A 69 2.68 -9.92 4.73
CA GLY A 69 3.16 -10.80 5.79
C GLY A 69 4.29 -11.69 5.27
N ASP A 70 4.87 -11.31 4.15
CA ASP A 70 5.95 -12.04 3.48
C ASP A 70 7.33 -11.52 3.91
N LYS A 71 8.33 -12.39 3.86
CA LYS A 71 9.72 -12.05 4.12
C LYS A 71 10.21 -11.00 3.12
N ALA A 72 10.66 -9.82 3.58
CA ALA A 72 10.94 -8.65 2.75
C ALA A 72 12.02 -8.89 1.68
N GLY A 73 13.02 -9.72 1.96
CA GLY A 73 14.07 -10.07 1.00
C GLY A 73 13.73 -11.24 0.06
N LYS A 74 12.57 -11.89 0.26
CA LYS A 74 12.11 -12.98 -0.61
C LYS A 74 11.30 -12.48 -1.81
N TYR A 75 10.52 -11.44 -1.59
CA TYR A 75 9.63 -10.87 -2.60
C TYR A 75 9.88 -9.37 -2.70
N ASP A 76 10.14 -8.91 -3.93
CA ASP A 76 10.10 -7.50 -4.26
C ASP A 76 8.65 -6.98 -4.30
N ASP A 77 8.49 -5.66 -4.33
CA ASP A 77 7.17 -5.02 -4.33
C ASP A 77 6.31 -5.50 -5.52
N LEU A 78 6.91 -5.67 -6.72
CA LEU A 78 6.21 -6.16 -7.91
C LEU A 78 5.73 -7.61 -7.76
N SER A 79 6.58 -8.47 -7.23
CA SER A 79 6.23 -9.90 -7.03
C SER A 79 5.10 -10.06 -6.04
N LEU A 80 5.09 -9.25 -4.97
CA LEU A 80 4.00 -9.23 -3.99
C LEU A 80 2.69 -8.74 -4.64
N ALA A 81 2.72 -7.63 -5.35
CA ALA A 81 1.56 -7.08 -6.03
C ALA A 81 0.98 -8.02 -7.09
N ARG A 82 1.82 -8.72 -7.87
CA ARG A 82 1.37 -9.74 -8.86
C ARG A 82 0.64 -10.91 -8.22
N ARG A 83 1.00 -11.29 -7.01
CA ARG A 83 0.33 -12.35 -6.24
C ARG A 83 -0.97 -11.88 -5.59
N GLY A 84 -1.10 -10.58 -5.36
CA GLY A 84 -2.20 -9.93 -4.69
C GLY A 84 -3.06 -9.09 -5.63
N ILE A 85 -2.89 -7.77 -5.58
CA ILE A 85 -3.79 -6.80 -6.21
C ILE A 85 -3.96 -7.01 -7.72
N CYS A 86 -2.89 -7.37 -8.45
CA CYS A 86 -2.98 -7.56 -9.91
C CYS A 86 -3.97 -8.65 -10.34
N ARG A 87 -4.25 -9.62 -9.46
CA ARG A 87 -5.24 -10.68 -9.73
C ARG A 87 -6.67 -10.26 -9.50
N MET A 88 -6.87 -9.08 -8.95
CA MET A 88 -8.17 -8.56 -8.53
C MET A 88 -8.64 -7.41 -9.42
N LEU A 89 -7.75 -6.92 -10.29
CA LEU A 89 -8.06 -5.84 -11.22
C LEU A 89 -9.00 -6.32 -12.32
N ASN A 90 -9.95 -5.47 -12.67
CA ASN A 90 -10.82 -5.69 -13.82
C ASN A 90 -10.03 -5.44 -15.13
N PRO A 91 -10.51 -5.94 -16.28
CA PRO A 91 -9.92 -5.61 -17.56
C PRO A 91 -9.82 -4.09 -17.79
N GLY A 92 -8.60 -3.62 -18.09
CA GLY A 92 -8.29 -2.19 -18.29
C GLY A 92 -8.08 -1.39 -17.01
N GLU A 93 -8.29 -1.97 -15.83
CA GLU A 93 -7.99 -1.33 -14.56
C GLU A 93 -6.49 -1.35 -14.26
N LYS A 94 -5.97 -0.22 -13.75
CA LYS A 94 -4.56 -0.08 -13.35
C LYS A 94 -4.43 0.54 -11.97
N VAL A 95 -3.27 0.37 -11.39
CA VAL A 95 -2.90 0.88 -10.07
C VAL A 95 -1.82 1.93 -10.22
N LEU A 96 -1.94 3.05 -9.52
CA LEU A 96 -0.88 4.03 -9.43
C LEU A 96 0.16 3.56 -8.40
N ALA A 97 1.41 3.43 -8.81
CA ALA A 97 2.50 3.01 -7.94
C ALA A 97 3.82 3.66 -8.33
N ASP A 98 4.84 3.53 -7.50
CA ASP A 98 6.17 4.01 -7.82
C ASP A 98 6.88 3.11 -8.86
N LYS A 99 8.10 3.53 -9.27
CA LYS A 99 8.89 2.79 -10.26
C LYS A 99 9.40 1.41 -9.77
N GLY A 100 9.20 1.05 -8.52
CA GLY A 100 9.49 -0.29 -8.01
C GLY A 100 8.58 -1.36 -8.62
N TYR A 101 7.37 -0.97 -9.00
CA TYR A 101 6.33 -1.84 -9.59
C TYR A 101 6.39 -1.88 -11.13
N ARG A 102 7.51 -2.26 -11.73
CA ARG A 102 7.76 -2.19 -13.20
C ARG A 102 6.95 -3.19 -14.02
N ASP A 103 5.65 -2.96 -14.18
CA ASP A 103 4.79 -3.72 -15.10
C ASP A 103 3.65 -2.83 -15.64
N ALA A 104 3.84 -2.23 -16.83
CA ALA A 104 2.90 -1.29 -17.44
C ALA A 104 1.51 -1.89 -17.76
N ARG A 105 1.34 -3.23 -17.68
CA ARG A 105 0.02 -3.87 -17.83
C ARG A 105 -0.89 -3.54 -16.66
N TYR A 106 -0.34 -3.44 -15.44
CA TYR A 106 -1.09 -3.28 -14.21
C TYR A 106 -0.84 -1.94 -13.53
N PHE A 107 0.29 -1.26 -13.83
CA PHE A 107 0.69 -0.06 -13.12
C PHE A 107 0.83 1.15 -14.04
N VAL A 108 0.52 2.30 -13.47
CA VAL A 108 0.80 3.63 -14.03
C VAL A 108 1.75 4.32 -13.05
N TYR A 109 2.72 5.04 -13.59
CA TYR A 109 3.72 5.73 -12.78
C TYR A 109 3.48 7.24 -12.77
N PRO A 110 3.92 7.93 -11.71
CA PRO A 110 3.84 9.39 -11.65
C PRO A 110 4.44 10.11 -12.86
N THR A 111 5.46 9.54 -13.51
CA THR A 111 6.10 10.10 -14.71
C THR A 111 5.23 9.99 -15.95
N ASP A 112 4.28 9.08 -16.00
CA ASP A 112 3.41 8.84 -17.15
C ASP A 112 2.20 9.78 -17.14
N ILE A 113 1.94 10.40 -15.99
CA ILE A 113 0.86 11.37 -15.79
C ILE A 113 1.40 12.75 -16.13
N ARG A 114 1.06 13.25 -17.32
CA ARG A 114 1.44 14.60 -17.75
C ARG A 114 0.64 15.63 -16.98
N GLY A 115 1.32 16.57 -16.35
CA GLY A 115 0.77 17.86 -15.95
C GLY A 115 0.47 18.09 -14.47
N ASP A 116 0.47 17.08 -13.58
CA ASP A 116 0.11 17.35 -12.19
C ASP A 116 1.01 16.75 -11.12
N ASN A 117 2.20 17.34 -10.98
CA ASN A 117 3.09 17.04 -9.86
C ASN A 117 2.45 17.31 -8.49
N ALA A 118 1.43 18.19 -8.40
CA ALA A 118 0.78 18.53 -7.14
C ALA A 118 -0.17 17.41 -6.70
N LEU A 119 -0.93 16.81 -7.61
CA LEU A 119 -1.78 15.65 -7.31
C LEU A 119 -0.94 14.47 -6.86
N LEU A 120 0.11 14.16 -7.59
CA LEU A 120 1.00 13.03 -7.29
C LEU A 120 1.67 13.19 -5.92
N LYS A 121 2.13 14.40 -5.59
CA LYS A 121 2.65 14.71 -4.25
C LYS A 121 1.60 14.47 -3.16
N LYS A 122 0.34 14.87 -3.40
CA LYS A 122 -0.75 14.62 -2.42
C LYS A 122 -1.04 13.13 -2.25
N ILE A 123 -1.00 12.34 -3.32
CA ILE A 123 -1.20 10.90 -3.26
C ILE A 123 -0.05 10.25 -2.48
N SER A 124 1.20 10.60 -2.77
CA SER A 124 2.36 10.11 -2.03
C SER A 124 2.30 10.49 -0.55
N ALA A 125 1.93 11.75 -0.24
CA ALA A 125 1.77 12.21 1.14
C ALA A 125 0.70 11.42 1.92
N ARG A 126 -0.33 10.88 1.24
CA ARG A 126 -1.30 9.97 1.88
C ARG A 126 -0.68 8.65 2.30
N HIS A 127 0.16 8.04 1.46
CA HIS A 127 0.89 6.83 1.82
C HIS A 127 1.84 7.08 2.98
N GLU A 128 2.59 8.19 2.95
CA GLU A 128 3.46 8.58 4.07
C GLU A 128 2.66 8.74 5.37
N ASN A 129 1.47 9.37 5.30
CA ASN A 129 0.60 9.54 6.47
C ASN A 129 0.09 8.19 7.01
N ILE A 130 -0.35 7.28 6.13
CA ILE A 130 -0.78 5.94 6.55
C ILE A 130 0.40 5.17 7.16
N ASN A 131 1.57 5.20 6.54
CA ASN A 131 2.77 4.54 7.06
C ASN A 131 3.17 5.11 8.44
N ALA A 132 3.08 6.44 8.62
CA ALA A 132 3.29 7.08 9.92
C ALA A 132 2.27 6.60 10.98
N ARG A 133 0.98 6.49 10.63
CA ARG A 133 -0.05 5.95 11.54
C ARG A 133 0.21 4.51 11.92
N LEU A 134 0.59 3.67 10.96
CA LEU A 134 0.93 2.28 11.22
C LEU A 134 2.14 2.17 12.16
N THR A 135 3.15 3.02 11.98
CA THR A 135 4.33 3.05 12.86
C THR A 135 4.09 3.69 14.23
N CYS A 136 2.93 4.33 14.47
CA CYS A 136 2.52 4.71 15.84
C CYS A 136 2.24 3.47 16.72
N TRP A 137 1.88 2.35 16.11
CA TRP A 137 1.67 1.11 16.85
C TRP A 137 3.01 0.47 17.20
N GLY A 138 3.26 0.32 18.51
CA GLY A 138 4.53 -0.21 19.01
C GLY A 138 4.91 -1.58 18.44
N VAL A 139 3.92 -2.43 18.17
CA VAL A 139 4.12 -3.77 17.59
C VAL A 139 4.62 -3.72 16.15
N LEU A 140 4.30 -2.68 15.39
CA LEU A 140 4.77 -2.48 14.01
C LEU A 140 6.06 -1.65 13.96
N ARG A 141 6.23 -0.71 14.90
CA ARG A 141 7.42 0.15 14.97
C ARG A 141 8.66 -0.58 15.49
N ASN A 142 8.48 -1.38 16.54
CA ASN A 142 9.57 -2.05 17.21
C ASN A 142 9.87 -3.41 16.56
N ARG A 143 11.08 -3.94 16.78
CA ARG A 143 11.43 -5.29 16.32
C ARG A 143 10.48 -6.33 16.95
N TYR A 144 9.62 -6.89 16.10
CA TYR A 144 8.69 -7.92 16.54
C TYR A 144 9.39 -9.24 16.82
N ARG A 145 9.08 -9.86 17.95
CA ARG A 145 9.76 -11.08 18.43
C ARG A 145 8.86 -12.32 18.42
N GLY A 146 7.60 -12.17 18.05
CA GLY A 146 6.64 -13.26 18.01
C GLY A 146 6.67 -14.02 16.68
N ASP A 147 5.71 -14.92 16.54
CA ASP A 147 5.49 -15.69 15.32
C ASP A 147 4.97 -14.80 14.16
N LEU A 148 5.39 -15.11 12.92
CA LEU A 148 5.03 -14.32 11.74
C LEU A 148 3.51 -14.37 11.43
N TYR A 149 2.84 -15.47 11.76
CA TYR A 149 1.40 -15.56 11.59
C TYR A 149 0.66 -14.62 12.56
N HIS A 150 1.12 -14.54 13.81
CA HIS A 150 0.58 -13.55 14.74
C HIS A 150 0.86 -12.12 14.31
N HIS A 151 2.03 -11.84 13.71
CA HIS A 151 2.29 -10.51 13.14
C HIS A 151 1.27 -10.17 12.04
N LEU A 152 0.93 -11.12 11.18
CA LEU A 152 -0.09 -10.95 10.15
C LEU A 152 -1.47 -10.64 10.76
N CYS A 153 -1.88 -11.35 11.80
CA CYS A 153 -3.14 -11.09 12.51
C CYS A 153 -3.17 -9.69 13.15
N LEU A 154 -2.07 -9.29 13.78
CA LEU A 154 -1.93 -7.96 14.38
C LEU A 154 -1.98 -6.85 13.32
N PHE A 155 -1.27 -7.04 12.20
CA PHE A 155 -1.32 -6.09 11.10
C PHE A 155 -2.74 -5.95 10.54
N SER A 156 -3.45 -7.07 10.32
CA SER A 156 -4.84 -7.07 9.88
C SER A 156 -5.75 -6.25 10.81
N ALA A 157 -5.66 -6.50 12.10
CA ALA A 157 -6.46 -5.78 13.10
C ALA A 157 -6.13 -4.27 13.12
N ILE A 158 -4.84 -3.92 13.03
CA ILE A 158 -4.40 -2.53 13.01
C ILE A 158 -4.91 -1.80 11.76
N ILE A 159 -4.83 -2.44 10.58
CA ILE A 159 -5.36 -1.85 9.34
C ILE A 159 -6.87 -1.57 9.45
N GLU A 160 -7.62 -2.48 10.04
CA GLU A 160 -9.06 -2.30 10.25
C GLU A 160 -9.35 -1.12 11.20
N VAL A 161 -8.58 -1.00 12.29
CA VAL A 161 -8.70 0.14 13.23
C VAL A 161 -8.33 1.46 12.54
N GLU A 162 -7.24 1.50 11.77
CA GLU A 162 -6.87 2.72 11.03
C GLU A 162 -7.91 3.07 9.96
N GLN A 163 -8.46 2.08 9.26
CA GLN A 163 -9.57 2.31 8.32
C GLN A 163 -10.81 2.84 9.03
N PHE A 164 -11.15 2.32 10.21
CA PHE A 164 -12.25 2.84 11.02
C PHE A 164 -12.02 4.31 11.40
N LYS A 165 -10.81 4.66 11.85
CA LYS A 165 -10.44 6.04 12.18
C LYS A 165 -10.55 6.97 10.95
N LEU A 166 -10.14 6.50 9.77
CA LEU A 166 -10.27 7.26 8.52
C LEU A 166 -11.73 7.59 8.20
N LYS A 167 -12.64 6.65 8.46
CA LYS A 167 -14.08 6.84 8.21
C LYS A 167 -14.78 7.73 9.27
N HIS A 168 -14.22 7.83 10.47
CA HIS A 168 -14.87 8.44 11.64
C HIS A 168 -14.11 9.64 12.23
N GLY A 169 -13.60 10.52 11.37
CA GLY A 169 -13.09 11.83 11.79
C GLY A 169 -11.58 12.05 11.66
N ASN A 170 -10.81 11.02 11.34
CA ASN A 170 -9.36 11.15 11.06
C ASN A 170 -9.05 11.00 9.56
N GLU A 171 -9.89 11.62 8.71
CA GLU A 171 -9.73 11.57 7.26
C GLU A 171 -8.35 12.06 6.81
N LEU A 172 -7.86 11.48 5.72
CA LEU A 172 -6.68 12.01 5.04
C LEU A 172 -7.05 13.30 4.30
N GLN A 173 -6.02 14.09 3.97
CA GLN A 173 -6.20 15.31 3.19
C GLN A 173 -7.05 15.02 1.94
N LYS A 174 -8.16 15.78 1.79
CA LYS A 174 -9.06 15.65 0.64
C LYS A 174 -8.35 16.08 -0.65
N ILE A 175 -8.47 15.26 -1.69
CA ILE A 175 -8.02 15.58 -3.03
C ILE A 175 -9.26 15.97 -3.83
N ARG A 176 -9.31 17.21 -4.32
CA ARG A 176 -10.36 17.66 -5.23
C ARG A 176 -9.93 17.33 -6.65
N LEU A 177 -10.54 16.32 -7.26
CA LEU A 177 -10.17 15.84 -8.59
C LEU A 177 -10.68 16.74 -9.74
N HIS A 178 -11.66 17.61 -9.45
CA HIS A 178 -12.29 18.49 -10.46
C HIS A 178 -11.34 19.51 -11.13
N ASN A 179 -10.18 19.76 -10.55
CA ASN A 179 -9.19 20.70 -11.08
C ASN A 179 -8.06 20.00 -11.84
N TYR A 180 -8.15 18.70 -12.03
CA TYR A 180 -7.11 17.93 -12.64
C TYR A 180 -7.67 17.23 -13.88
N ASN A 181 -7.23 17.66 -15.07
CA ASN A 181 -7.41 16.90 -16.30
C ASN A 181 -6.47 15.68 -16.22
N ILE A 182 -6.95 14.66 -15.55
CA ILE A 182 -6.26 13.39 -15.45
C ILE A 182 -7.02 12.36 -16.28
#